data_d9b735f9c639710e41694889a79ef8bf
#
_entry.id   d9b735f9c639710e41694889a79ef8bf
#
_cell.length_a   1.000
_cell.length_b   1.000
_cell.length_c   1.000
_cell.angle_alpha   90.00
_cell.angle_beta   90.00
_cell.angle_gamma   90.00
#
_symmetry.space_group_name_H-M   'P 1'
#
loop_
_entity.id
_entity.type
_entity.pdbx_description
1 polymer ?
#
loop_
_entity_poly.entity_id
_entity_poly.type
_entity_poly.pdbx_seq_one_letter_code
_entity_poly.pdbx_strand_id
1 'polypeptide(L)'
;MVSHYGGVPKIMGIARDTIESLEAALEHAMDADLVVTSAGVSKGDYDVVKDVLSSKGEIALWSVRMRPAKPLAFGVLEREDGTKVPHLGLPGNPVSAMVAFEQFGRSAIRLMMGKPNVAKPSVEAIMDDPIRNHDGRRVYARVHVYKDDSGKYRAKSTGNQSSGVLSSMAQANGLAICPDDIGMIDV
;
A
#
# COMPACT_ATOMS: atom_id res chain seq x y z
N MET A 1 0.45 9.38 6.24
CA MET A 1 1.39 8.23 6.15
C MET A 1 2.80 8.67 5.76
N VAL A 2 3.01 9.42 4.66
CA VAL A 2 4.36 9.87 4.25
C VAL A 2 5.10 10.57 5.39
N SER A 3 4.51 11.61 6.00
CA SER A 3 5.10 12.34 7.13
C SER A 3 5.40 11.45 8.35
N HIS A 4 4.52 10.45 8.60
CA HIS A 4 4.69 9.51 9.71
C HIS A 4 5.99 8.68 9.57
N TYR A 5 6.43 8.43 8.35
CA TYR A 5 7.66 7.68 8.05
C TYR A 5 8.87 8.56 7.72
N GLY A 6 8.75 9.88 7.91
CA GLY A 6 9.85 10.83 7.79
C GLY A 6 9.99 11.50 6.42
N GLY A 7 9.08 11.22 5.49
CA GLY A 7 9.02 11.93 4.22
C GLY A 7 8.30 13.28 4.35
N VAL A 8 8.59 14.19 3.44
CA VAL A 8 7.89 15.47 3.30
C VAL A 8 6.87 15.35 2.16
N PRO A 9 5.55 15.32 2.44
CA PRO A 9 4.56 15.16 1.38
C PRO A 9 4.36 16.48 0.60
N LYS A 10 4.44 16.39 -0.72
CA LYS A 10 3.98 17.42 -1.65
C LYS A 10 2.67 16.94 -2.27
N ILE A 11 1.56 17.58 -1.92
CA ILE A 11 0.23 17.19 -2.39
C ILE A 11 -0.05 17.89 -3.73
N MET A 12 -0.18 17.09 -4.80
CA MET A 12 -0.35 17.57 -6.17
C MET A 12 -1.82 17.79 -6.57
N GLY A 13 -2.78 17.43 -5.68
CA GLY A 13 -4.20 17.47 -6.00
C GLY A 13 -4.69 16.20 -6.71
N ILE A 14 -5.78 16.34 -7.47
CA ILE A 14 -6.43 15.22 -8.17
C ILE A 14 -6.25 15.43 -9.67
N ALA A 15 -5.56 14.51 -10.33
CA ALA A 15 -5.58 14.41 -11.79
C ALA A 15 -6.92 13.81 -12.23
N ARG A 16 -7.53 14.39 -13.27
CA ARG A 16 -8.73 13.80 -13.90
C ARG A 16 -8.31 12.58 -14.73
N ASP A 17 -9.28 11.73 -15.06
CA ASP A 17 -9.07 10.52 -15.87
C ASP A 17 -8.91 10.86 -17.36
N THR A 18 -7.99 11.78 -17.68
CA THR A 18 -7.58 12.16 -19.04
C THR A 18 -6.06 12.18 -19.14
N ILE A 19 -5.54 11.90 -20.33
CA ILE A 19 -4.10 11.85 -20.61
C ILE A 19 -3.44 13.19 -20.22
N GLU A 20 -4.00 14.29 -20.68
CA GLU A 20 -3.44 15.64 -20.49
C GLU A 20 -3.37 16.02 -19.00
N SER A 21 -4.42 15.68 -18.22
CA SER A 21 -4.47 15.98 -16.80
C SER A 21 -3.46 15.17 -16.01
N LEU A 22 -3.29 13.89 -16.38
CA LEU A 22 -2.34 13.00 -15.72
C LEU A 22 -0.90 13.37 -16.07
N GLU A 23 -0.60 13.67 -17.34
CA GLU A 23 0.72 14.15 -17.78
C GLU A 23 1.13 15.44 -17.05
N ALA A 24 0.25 16.44 -17.01
CA ALA A 24 0.51 17.69 -16.31
C ALA A 24 0.76 17.46 -14.81
N ALA A 25 -0.01 16.57 -14.15
CA ALA A 25 0.21 16.25 -12.74
C ALA A 25 1.54 15.54 -12.51
N LEU A 26 1.95 14.63 -13.39
CA LEU A 26 3.22 13.94 -13.32
C LEU A 26 4.40 14.90 -13.54
N GLU A 27 4.33 15.80 -14.52
CA GLU A 27 5.36 16.80 -14.76
C GLU A 27 5.64 17.66 -13.52
N HIS A 28 4.57 18.12 -12.85
CA HIS A 28 4.71 18.87 -11.59
C HIS A 28 5.23 18.03 -10.41
N ALA A 29 5.11 16.70 -10.49
CA ALA A 29 5.57 15.78 -9.44
C ALA A 29 7.04 15.34 -9.63
N MET A 30 7.63 15.60 -10.78
CA MET A 30 8.96 15.09 -11.13
C MET A 30 10.11 15.66 -10.30
N ASP A 31 9.93 16.76 -9.58
CA ASP A 31 10.93 17.30 -8.64
C ASP A 31 11.02 16.53 -7.31
N ALA A 32 10.10 15.59 -7.07
CA ALA A 32 10.10 14.75 -5.87
C ALA A 32 11.11 13.60 -5.95
N ASP A 33 11.50 13.06 -4.78
CA ASP A 33 12.34 11.86 -4.68
C ASP A 33 11.54 10.57 -4.92
N LEU A 34 10.22 10.61 -4.70
CA LEU A 34 9.29 9.50 -4.92
C LEU A 34 7.93 10.05 -5.33
N VAL A 35 7.40 9.58 -6.45
CA VAL A 35 6.02 9.87 -6.86
C VAL A 35 5.09 8.75 -6.40
N VAL A 36 4.02 9.12 -5.70
CA VAL A 36 2.99 8.17 -5.27
C VAL A 36 1.65 8.58 -5.87
N THR A 37 1.03 7.66 -6.61
CA THR A 37 -0.34 7.84 -7.12
C THR A 37 -1.32 6.91 -6.42
N SER A 38 -2.58 7.27 -6.37
CA SER A 38 -3.67 6.43 -5.86
C SER A 38 -4.80 6.42 -6.88
N ALA A 39 -5.34 5.25 -7.17
CA ALA A 39 -6.22 4.92 -8.30
C ALA A 39 -5.46 4.74 -9.64
N GLY A 40 -6.19 4.39 -10.70
CA GLY A 40 -5.61 4.18 -12.02
C GLY A 40 -4.82 2.88 -12.21
N VAL A 41 -4.81 1.97 -11.23
CA VAL A 41 -4.12 0.66 -11.31
C VAL A 41 -5.10 -0.52 -11.36
N SER A 42 -6.40 -0.26 -11.47
CA SER A 42 -7.47 -1.27 -11.57
C SER A 42 -7.82 -1.57 -13.04
N LYS A 43 -8.50 -2.72 -13.27
CA LYS A 43 -8.81 -3.19 -14.64
C LYS A 43 -9.67 -2.23 -15.48
N GLY A 44 -10.41 -1.28 -14.88
CA GLY A 44 -11.27 -0.33 -15.59
C GLY A 44 -10.59 0.97 -15.99
N ASP A 45 -9.58 1.41 -15.22
CA ASP A 45 -8.83 2.66 -15.44
C ASP A 45 -7.47 2.38 -16.10
N TYR A 46 -7.31 1.16 -16.58
CA TYR A 46 -6.03 0.54 -16.90
C TYR A 46 -5.33 1.18 -18.11
N ASP A 47 -6.10 1.62 -19.10
CA ASP A 47 -5.50 2.01 -20.39
C ASP A 47 -4.86 3.39 -20.32
N VAL A 48 -5.56 4.41 -19.84
CA VAL A 48 -5.05 5.81 -19.81
C VAL A 48 -3.83 5.94 -18.87
N VAL A 49 -3.93 5.44 -17.65
CA VAL A 49 -2.84 5.55 -16.68
C VAL A 49 -1.62 4.74 -17.12
N LYS A 50 -1.85 3.55 -17.65
CA LYS A 50 -0.79 2.69 -18.18
C LYS A 50 -0.06 3.37 -19.35
N ASP A 51 -0.80 3.91 -20.30
CA ASP A 51 -0.23 4.55 -21.50
C ASP A 51 0.63 5.75 -21.12
N VAL A 52 0.11 6.63 -20.26
CA VAL A 52 0.85 7.81 -19.76
C VAL A 52 2.07 7.39 -18.95
N LEU A 53 1.94 6.45 -18.02
CA LEU A 53 3.08 6.01 -17.22
C LEU A 53 4.14 5.31 -18.09
N SER A 54 3.72 4.55 -19.10
CA SER A 54 4.66 3.88 -20.03
C SER A 54 5.36 4.85 -20.97
N SER A 55 4.74 6.00 -21.30
CA SER A 55 5.37 7.04 -22.10
C SER A 55 6.39 7.88 -21.32
N LYS A 56 6.27 7.94 -20.00
CA LYS A 56 7.12 8.77 -19.11
C LYS A 56 8.21 7.94 -18.38
N GLY A 57 8.27 6.62 -18.59
CA GLY A 57 9.27 5.79 -17.95
C GLY A 57 8.99 4.29 -18.02
N GLU A 58 9.69 3.52 -17.20
CA GLU A 58 9.57 2.07 -17.11
C GLU A 58 8.68 1.69 -15.94
N ILE A 59 7.37 1.52 -16.16
CA ILE A 59 6.40 1.18 -15.13
C ILE A 59 5.84 -0.23 -15.37
N ALA A 60 5.97 -1.08 -14.37
CA ALA A 60 5.37 -2.42 -14.36
C ALA A 60 4.09 -2.43 -13.50
N LEU A 61 3.05 -3.07 -14.03
CA LEU A 61 1.79 -3.31 -13.32
C LEU A 61 1.79 -4.70 -12.72
N TRP A 62 1.55 -4.79 -11.42
CA TRP A 62 1.66 -6.01 -10.67
C TRP A 62 0.31 -6.49 -10.15
N SER A 63 0.11 -7.80 -10.19
CA SER A 63 -0.94 -8.49 -9.44
C SER A 63 -0.31 -9.17 -8.22
N VAL A 64 -0.24 -8.46 -7.11
CA VAL A 64 0.38 -8.97 -5.89
C VAL A 64 -0.53 -9.99 -5.21
N ARG A 65 0.03 -11.10 -4.71
CA ARG A 65 -0.73 -12.13 -3.98
C ARG A 65 -1.03 -11.70 -2.55
N MET A 66 -1.72 -10.59 -2.38
CA MET A 66 -2.13 -10.07 -1.07
C MET A 66 -3.59 -9.64 -1.06
N ARG A 67 -4.18 -9.57 0.11
CA ARG A 67 -5.53 -9.08 0.39
C ARG A 67 -5.55 -8.26 1.68
N PRO A 68 -6.02 -6.97 1.62
CA PRO A 68 -6.38 -6.22 0.42
C PRO A 68 -5.16 -5.83 -0.43
N ALA A 69 -5.35 -5.02 -1.46
CA ALA A 69 -4.31 -4.43 -2.31
C ALA A 69 -3.67 -5.41 -3.32
N LYS A 70 -4.51 -6.06 -4.15
CA LYS A 70 -4.04 -6.91 -5.24
C LYS A 70 -3.33 -6.14 -6.37
N PRO A 71 -3.89 -5.02 -6.93
CA PRO A 71 -3.22 -4.26 -7.98
C PRO A 71 -2.19 -3.30 -7.41
N LEU A 72 -1.06 -3.17 -8.08
CA LEU A 72 0.03 -2.24 -7.76
C LEU A 72 0.74 -1.84 -9.04
N ALA A 73 1.15 -0.58 -9.17
CA ALA A 73 2.12 -0.16 -10.17
C ALA A 73 3.44 0.20 -9.49
N PHE A 74 4.55 -0.18 -10.09
CA PHE A 74 5.86 0.18 -9.58
C PHE A 74 6.85 0.30 -10.73
N GLY A 75 7.72 1.30 -10.66
CA GLY A 75 8.75 1.52 -11.64
C GLY A 75 9.47 2.84 -11.45
N VAL A 76 9.98 3.38 -12.53
CA VAL A 76 10.67 4.67 -12.54
C VAL A 76 10.08 5.55 -13.63
N LEU A 77 9.91 6.84 -13.31
CA LEU A 77 9.65 7.90 -14.26
C LEU A 77 10.99 8.54 -14.63
N GLU A 78 11.12 9.08 -15.83
CA GLU A 78 12.35 9.69 -16.30
C GLU A 78 12.15 11.18 -16.53
N ARG A 79 13.04 12.00 -15.98
CA ARG A 79 13.11 13.44 -16.22
C ARG A 79 13.78 13.73 -17.57
N GLU A 80 13.63 14.92 -18.07
CA GLU A 80 14.30 15.37 -19.32
C GLU A 80 15.84 15.26 -19.25
N ASP A 81 16.42 15.37 -18.05
CA ASP A 81 17.86 15.23 -17.80
C ASP A 81 18.31 13.77 -17.64
N GLY A 82 17.41 12.80 -17.83
CA GLY A 82 17.67 11.37 -17.65
C GLY A 82 17.64 10.90 -16.19
N THR A 83 17.36 11.77 -15.23
CA THR A 83 17.23 11.38 -13.82
C THR A 83 15.99 10.51 -13.62
N LYS A 84 16.17 9.36 -12.95
CA LYS A 84 15.10 8.41 -12.66
C LYS A 84 14.45 8.70 -11.31
N VAL A 85 13.12 8.84 -11.29
CA VAL A 85 12.30 9.08 -10.11
C VAL A 85 11.44 7.83 -9.86
N PRO A 86 11.57 7.14 -8.73
CA PRO A 86 10.71 6.01 -8.38
C PRO A 86 9.23 6.41 -8.38
N HIS A 87 8.40 5.51 -8.88
CA HIS A 87 6.95 5.66 -8.86
C HIS A 87 6.29 4.47 -8.16
N LEU A 88 5.31 4.74 -7.30
CA LEU A 88 4.49 3.75 -6.62
C LEU A 88 3.01 4.08 -6.85
N GLY A 89 2.34 3.28 -7.66
CA GLY A 89 0.90 3.38 -7.92
C GLY A 89 0.12 2.47 -6.99
N LEU A 90 -0.74 3.06 -6.17
CA LEU A 90 -1.56 2.38 -5.17
C LEU A 90 -2.99 2.16 -5.68
N PRO A 91 -3.71 1.16 -5.16
CA PRO A 91 -5.14 0.99 -5.45
C PRO A 91 -5.95 2.24 -5.08
N GLY A 92 -7.06 2.49 -5.80
CA GLY A 92 -7.97 3.59 -5.49
C GLY A 92 -8.79 3.40 -4.22
N ASN A 93 -9.03 2.15 -3.80
CA ASN A 93 -9.75 1.86 -2.57
C ASN A 93 -8.88 2.27 -1.35
N PRO A 94 -9.36 3.14 -0.44
CA PRO A 94 -8.56 3.71 0.63
C PRO A 94 -7.87 2.69 1.54
N VAL A 95 -8.59 1.65 1.96
CA VAL A 95 -7.99 0.59 2.80
C VAL A 95 -6.91 -0.16 2.04
N SER A 96 -7.14 -0.47 0.76
CA SER A 96 -6.14 -1.13 -0.09
C SER A 96 -4.91 -0.25 -0.28
N ALA A 97 -5.10 1.05 -0.54
CA ALA A 97 -4.01 2.02 -0.66
C ALA A 97 -3.18 2.11 0.63
N MET A 98 -3.85 2.21 1.78
CA MET A 98 -3.17 2.28 3.07
C MET A 98 -2.37 1.02 3.38
N VAL A 99 -2.95 -0.18 3.15
CA VAL A 99 -2.24 -1.45 3.37
C VAL A 99 -1.08 -1.61 2.40
N ALA A 100 -1.26 -1.28 1.11
CA ALA A 100 -0.16 -1.30 0.13
C ALA A 100 0.95 -0.32 0.50
N PHE A 101 0.60 0.89 0.94
CA PHE A 101 1.57 1.86 1.40
C PHE A 101 2.36 1.36 2.62
N GLU A 102 1.70 0.70 3.58
CA GLU A 102 2.36 0.10 4.75
C GLU A 102 3.37 -0.98 4.36
N GLN A 103 3.09 -1.75 3.31
CA GLN A 103 3.98 -2.84 2.88
C GLN A 103 5.11 -2.34 1.97
N PHE A 104 4.83 -1.41 1.07
CA PHE A 104 5.77 -0.98 0.03
C PHE A 104 6.26 0.45 0.21
N GLY A 105 5.37 1.43 0.34
CA GLY A 105 5.72 2.84 0.44
C GLY A 105 6.54 3.18 1.67
N ARG A 106 6.16 2.62 2.83
CA ARG A 106 6.93 2.75 4.06
C ARG A 106 8.37 2.24 3.88
N SER A 107 8.52 1.06 3.30
CA SER A 107 9.83 0.43 3.11
C SER A 107 10.69 1.25 2.14
N ALA A 108 10.09 1.75 1.05
CA ALA A 108 10.77 2.62 0.09
C ALA A 108 11.28 3.91 0.76
N ILE A 109 10.42 4.64 1.49
CA ILE A 109 10.81 5.87 2.19
C ILE A 109 11.95 5.61 3.18
N ARG A 110 11.86 4.54 3.98
CA ARG A 110 12.91 4.21 4.95
C ARG A 110 14.24 3.87 4.28
N LEU A 111 14.19 3.13 3.17
CA LEU A 111 15.38 2.81 2.37
C LEU A 111 16.03 4.08 1.81
N MET A 112 15.24 4.96 1.21
CA MET A 112 15.71 6.24 0.66
C MET A 112 16.32 7.15 1.73
N MET A 113 15.84 7.06 2.97
CA MET A 113 16.43 7.75 4.13
C MET A 113 17.68 7.07 4.70
N GLY A 114 18.18 6.00 4.08
CA GLY A 114 19.34 5.23 4.58
C GLY A 114 19.10 4.49 5.89
N LYS A 115 17.83 4.17 6.25
CA LYS A 115 17.54 3.42 7.47
C LYS A 115 17.91 1.94 7.29
N PRO A 116 18.71 1.34 8.20
CA PRO A 116 19.23 -0.02 8.04
C PRO A 116 18.12 -1.08 8.14
N ASN A 117 17.08 -0.83 8.92
CA ASN A 117 15.96 -1.75 9.08
C ASN A 117 14.69 -1.20 8.45
N VAL A 118 14.32 -1.75 7.31
CA VAL A 118 13.09 -1.40 6.57
C VAL A 118 11.89 -2.30 6.93
N ALA A 119 12.14 -3.46 7.58
CA ALA A 119 11.07 -4.35 8.00
C ALA A 119 10.21 -3.72 9.10
N LYS A 120 8.92 -4.05 9.13
CA LYS A 120 8.05 -3.68 10.25
C LYS A 120 8.36 -4.57 11.46
N PRO A 121 8.35 -4.01 12.68
CA PRO A 121 8.37 -4.84 13.87
C PRO A 121 7.14 -5.75 13.88
N SER A 122 7.33 -6.99 14.27
CA SER A 122 6.26 -7.99 14.37
C SER A 122 6.34 -8.71 15.71
N VAL A 123 5.20 -9.19 16.17
CA VAL A 123 5.04 -10.01 17.36
C VAL A 123 4.17 -11.22 17.03
N GLU A 124 4.39 -12.33 17.71
CA GLU A 124 3.42 -13.42 17.71
C GLU A 124 2.29 -13.09 18.68
N ALA A 125 1.06 -13.31 18.25
CA ALA A 125 -0.15 -13.02 19.03
C ALA A 125 -1.18 -14.14 18.88
N ILE A 126 -1.94 -14.39 19.95
CA ILE A 126 -3.10 -15.27 19.91
C ILE A 126 -4.28 -14.48 19.35
N MET A 127 -4.97 -15.04 18.36
CA MET A 127 -6.16 -14.40 17.80
C MET A 127 -7.37 -14.57 18.71
N ASP A 128 -8.17 -13.50 18.85
CA ASP A 128 -9.48 -13.57 19.53
C ASP A 128 -10.62 -13.89 18.55
N ASP A 129 -10.39 -13.65 17.27
CA ASP A 129 -11.33 -13.90 16.18
C ASP A 129 -10.62 -14.64 15.05
N PRO A 130 -11.26 -15.60 14.37
CA PRO A 130 -10.61 -16.33 13.30
C PRO A 130 -10.36 -15.44 12.06
N ILE A 131 -9.25 -15.66 11.38
CA ILE A 131 -8.95 -15.03 10.08
C ILE A 131 -9.11 -16.10 9.00
N ARG A 132 -10.07 -15.91 8.09
CA ARG A 132 -10.31 -16.83 6.97
C ARG A 132 -9.61 -16.36 5.70
N ASN A 133 -8.90 -17.28 5.08
CA ASN A 133 -8.23 -17.09 3.80
C ASN A 133 -8.86 -18.00 2.73
N HIS A 134 -9.81 -17.48 1.95
CA HIS A 134 -10.58 -18.24 0.97
C HIS A 134 -9.94 -18.32 -0.41
N ASP A 135 -8.95 -17.48 -0.71
CA ASP A 135 -8.45 -17.29 -2.07
C ASP A 135 -6.94 -17.51 -2.22
N GLY A 136 -6.28 -18.02 -1.18
CA GLY A 136 -4.86 -18.36 -1.20
C GLY A 136 -3.93 -17.17 -1.43
N ARG A 137 -4.36 -15.96 -1.06
CA ARG A 137 -3.52 -14.77 -1.01
C ARG A 137 -3.12 -14.48 0.42
N ARG A 138 -1.94 -13.90 0.63
CA ARG A 138 -1.55 -13.43 1.97
C ARG A 138 -2.50 -12.36 2.46
N VAL A 139 -3.17 -12.63 3.60
CA VAL A 139 -4.16 -11.70 4.18
C VAL A 139 -3.48 -10.79 5.18
N TYR A 140 -3.78 -9.49 5.09
CA TYR A 140 -3.42 -8.46 6.06
C TYR A 140 -4.70 -7.98 6.73
N ALA A 141 -5.10 -8.66 7.81
CA ALA A 141 -6.31 -8.32 8.56
C ALA A 141 -6.03 -7.18 9.54
N ARG A 142 -6.96 -6.20 9.60
CA ARG A 142 -6.87 -5.09 10.54
C ARG A 142 -7.27 -5.56 11.92
N VAL A 143 -6.36 -5.39 12.87
CA VAL A 143 -6.53 -5.88 14.24
C VAL A 143 -6.15 -4.81 15.27
N HIS A 144 -6.71 -4.97 16.46
CA HIS A 144 -6.22 -4.32 17.67
C HIS A 144 -5.38 -5.32 18.45
N VAL A 145 -4.09 -5.04 18.57
CA VAL A 145 -3.12 -5.85 19.32
C VAL A 145 -3.01 -5.29 20.74
N TYR A 146 -3.08 -6.16 21.73
CA TYR A 146 -2.95 -5.80 23.14
C TYR A 146 -2.23 -6.92 23.91
N LYS A 147 -1.88 -6.65 25.18
CA LYS A 147 -1.40 -7.68 26.09
C LYS A 147 -2.53 -8.06 27.04
N ASP A 148 -2.70 -9.36 27.26
CA ASP A 148 -3.59 -9.87 28.30
C ASP A 148 -2.96 -9.77 29.70
N ASP A 149 -3.71 -10.18 30.72
CA ASP A 149 -3.25 -10.13 32.12
C ASP A 149 -2.02 -11.03 32.38
N SER A 150 -1.76 -12.02 31.53
CA SER A 150 -0.57 -12.87 31.59
C SER A 150 0.64 -12.24 30.84
N GLY A 151 0.48 -11.09 30.20
CA GLY A 151 1.50 -10.39 29.41
C GLY A 151 1.67 -10.94 28.00
N LYS A 152 0.86 -11.89 27.55
CA LYS A 152 0.88 -12.42 26.17
C LYS A 152 0.20 -11.45 25.21
N TYR A 153 0.73 -11.38 24.00
CA TYR A 153 0.07 -10.61 22.95
C TYR A 153 -1.17 -11.34 22.44
N ARG A 154 -2.25 -10.60 22.35
CA ARG A 154 -3.50 -10.99 21.72
C ARG A 154 -3.87 -10.02 20.60
N ALA A 155 -4.66 -10.49 19.65
CA ALA A 155 -5.09 -9.67 18.52
C ALA A 155 -6.58 -9.91 18.23
N LYS A 156 -7.36 -8.83 18.29
CA LYS A 156 -8.79 -8.82 18.01
C LYS A 156 -9.06 -8.12 16.68
N SER A 157 -9.93 -8.71 15.85
CA SER A 157 -10.38 -8.09 14.60
C SER A 157 -11.08 -6.75 14.87
N THR A 158 -10.80 -5.74 14.05
CA THR A 158 -11.53 -4.46 14.08
C THR A 158 -12.87 -4.51 13.34
N GLY A 159 -13.45 -5.70 13.22
CA GLY A 159 -14.75 -5.93 12.59
C GLY A 159 -14.64 -6.22 11.09
N ASN A 160 -15.48 -5.60 10.28
CA ASN A 160 -15.59 -5.92 8.86
C ASN A 160 -14.28 -5.65 8.10
N GLN A 161 -13.71 -6.73 7.52
CA GLN A 161 -12.45 -6.71 6.79
C GLN A 161 -12.58 -6.35 5.30
N SER A 162 -13.75 -5.82 4.86
CA SER A 162 -13.90 -5.30 3.50
C SER A 162 -12.96 -4.11 3.25
N SER A 163 -12.44 -4.01 2.05
CA SER A 163 -11.56 -2.91 1.64
C SER A 163 -12.26 -1.54 1.55
N GLY A 164 -13.60 -1.51 1.56
CA GLY A 164 -14.38 -0.28 1.62
C GLY A 164 -14.62 0.28 3.03
N VAL A 165 -14.27 -0.46 4.09
CA VAL A 165 -14.57 -0.09 5.47
C VAL A 165 -13.35 0.60 6.11
N LEU A 166 -13.24 1.93 5.90
CA LEU A 166 -12.11 2.72 6.39
C LEU A 166 -12.02 2.77 7.93
N SER A 167 -13.15 2.69 8.63
CA SER A 167 -13.17 2.64 10.10
C SER A 167 -12.38 1.46 10.66
N SER A 168 -12.30 0.33 9.94
CA SER A 168 -11.47 -0.81 10.35
C SER A 168 -9.97 -0.49 10.39
N MET A 169 -9.50 0.42 9.53
CA MET A 169 -8.12 0.93 9.57
C MET A 169 -7.91 1.93 10.70
N ALA A 170 -8.89 2.80 10.95
CA ALA A 170 -8.80 3.81 11.99
C ALA A 170 -8.74 3.21 13.41
N GLN A 171 -9.39 2.07 13.61
CA GLN A 171 -9.42 1.34 14.88
C GLN A 171 -8.24 0.38 15.07
N ALA A 172 -7.53 0.05 14.00
CA ALA A 172 -6.41 -0.89 14.04
C ALA A 172 -5.13 -0.22 14.54
N ASN A 173 -4.37 -0.94 15.35
CA ASN A 173 -2.98 -0.62 15.67
C ASN A 173 -2.00 -1.63 15.06
N GLY A 174 -2.49 -2.66 14.36
CA GLY A 174 -1.70 -3.70 13.73
C GLY A 174 -2.40 -4.36 12.54
N LEU A 175 -1.59 -5.11 11.79
CA LEU A 175 -2.07 -5.98 10.71
C LEU A 175 -1.70 -7.43 11.07
N ALA A 176 -2.68 -8.29 11.31
CA ALA A 176 -2.43 -9.72 11.45
C ALA A 176 -2.20 -10.33 10.06
N ILE A 177 -1.17 -11.17 9.96
CA ILE A 177 -0.78 -11.80 8.70
C ILE A 177 -1.25 -13.25 8.70
N CYS A 178 -2.18 -13.59 7.80
CA CYS A 178 -2.47 -14.97 7.46
C CYS A 178 -1.71 -15.33 6.19
N PRO A 179 -0.77 -16.28 6.25
CA PRO A 179 -0.01 -16.74 5.09
C PRO A 179 -0.91 -17.27 3.96
N ASP A 180 -0.38 -17.31 2.75
CA ASP A 180 -1.13 -17.70 1.55
C ASP A 180 -1.39 -19.21 1.45
N ASP A 181 -0.63 -20.01 2.14
CA ASP A 181 -0.78 -21.49 2.28
C ASP A 181 -1.68 -21.91 3.45
N ILE A 182 -2.13 -20.97 4.28
CA ILE A 182 -3.03 -21.25 5.41
C ILE A 182 -4.45 -20.80 5.08
N GLY A 183 -5.41 -21.72 5.11
CA GLY A 183 -6.83 -21.43 4.84
C GLY A 183 -7.54 -20.68 5.97
N MET A 184 -7.10 -20.84 7.20
CA MET A 184 -7.66 -20.18 8.38
C MET A 184 -6.64 -20.11 9.52
N ILE A 185 -6.59 -18.98 10.19
CA ILE A 185 -6.00 -18.89 11.55
C ILE A 185 -7.17 -18.97 12.52
N ASP A 186 -7.10 -19.91 13.43
CA ASP A 186 -8.11 -20.13 14.48
C ASP A 186 -7.79 -19.32 15.75
N VAL A 187 -8.69 -19.37 16.75
CA VAL A 187 -8.58 -18.68 18.05
C VAL A 187 -7.67 -19.42 19.01
#